data_54f5624c5567a7fa3aee6fed1ca45c39
#
_entry.id   54f5624c5567a7fa3aee6fed1ca45c39
#
_cell.length_a   1.000
_cell.length_b   1.000
_cell.length_c   1.000
_cell.angle_alpha   90.00
_cell.angle_beta   90.00
_cell.angle_gamma   90.00
#
_symmetry.space_group_name_H-M   'P 1'
#
loop_
_entity.id
_entity.type
_entity.pdbx_description
1 polymer ?
#
loop_
_entity_poly.entity_id
_entity_poly.type
_entity_poly.pdbx_seq_one_letter_code
_entity_poly.pdbx_strand_id
1 'polypeptide(L)'
;MAYGDFVIQQELNFTIHAGDVFIIMGGSGCGKSTLLRHLIGLQKPAQGQIRFQGESIWDLDSQKRHQILRRMGVLYQSGALWTHMTLAENVALPLQTYTSLTAGEIGELVSFKLALVGLKGFEAYYPSEISGGMQKRAGLARAMSLDPELLFFDEPSAGLDPVSARRLDELILELSDSLDTTIVVVTHELASIFAIGDDSVFLDPVCKRMIAGGNPNELLATTEDPRVREFLTRGDSEVDPSHAIKD
;
A
#
# COMPACT_ATOMS: atom_id res chain seq x y z
N MET A 1 -17.32 8.68 -0.59
CA MET A 1 -17.40 7.26 -0.97
C MET A 1 -18.72 6.70 -0.47
N ALA A 2 -19.53 6.08 -1.32
CA ALA A 2 -20.84 5.54 -0.94
C ALA A 2 -21.22 4.33 -1.81
N TYR A 3 -22.05 3.45 -1.27
CA TYR A 3 -22.75 2.38 -1.98
C TYR A 3 -24.26 2.67 -1.93
N GLY A 4 -24.83 3.17 -3.05
CA GLY A 4 -26.18 3.74 -3.03
C GLY A 4 -26.29 4.86 -2.01
N ASP A 5 -27.27 4.78 -1.11
CA ASP A 5 -27.48 5.78 -0.06
C ASP A 5 -26.57 5.59 1.17
N PHE A 6 -25.79 4.50 1.23
CA PHE A 6 -24.90 4.21 2.35
C PHE A 6 -23.56 4.91 2.19
N VAL A 7 -23.36 6.01 2.93
CA VAL A 7 -22.10 6.75 2.96
C VAL A 7 -21.10 6.01 3.85
N ILE A 8 -19.92 5.70 3.29
CA ILE A 8 -18.79 5.08 4.00
C ILE A 8 -17.86 6.17 4.54
N GLN A 9 -17.44 7.08 3.66
CA GLN A 9 -16.61 8.24 3.99
C GLN A 9 -17.01 9.42 3.11
N GLN A 10 -16.89 10.63 3.63
CA GLN A 10 -17.17 11.89 2.94
C GLN A 10 -16.14 12.96 3.29
N GLU A 11 -16.05 13.99 2.45
CA GLU A 11 -15.17 15.14 2.67
C GLU A 11 -13.69 14.74 2.86
N LEU A 12 -13.26 13.70 2.14
CA LEU A 12 -11.85 13.32 2.10
C LEU A 12 -11.11 14.29 1.19
N ASN A 13 -10.12 14.99 1.72
CA ASN A 13 -9.32 15.95 0.98
C ASN A 13 -7.87 15.89 1.48
N PHE A 14 -7.02 15.21 0.74
CA PHE A 14 -5.60 15.07 1.04
C PHE A 14 -4.79 14.92 -0.24
N THR A 15 -3.50 15.14 -0.14
CA THR A 15 -2.54 14.98 -1.22
C THR A 15 -1.46 14.00 -0.80
N ILE A 16 -1.05 13.13 -1.70
CA ILE A 16 0.09 12.22 -1.54
C ILE A 16 1.22 12.81 -2.38
N HIS A 17 2.35 13.09 -1.75
CA HIS A 17 3.51 13.64 -2.45
C HIS A 17 4.36 12.54 -3.06
N ALA A 18 5.04 12.86 -4.16
CA ALA A 18 5.94 11.91 -4.82
C ALA A 18 7.11 11.57 -3.90
N GLY A 19 7.45 10.30 -3.81
CA GLY A 19 8.51 9.78 -2.96
C GLY A 19 8.11 9.45 -1.53
N ASP A 20 6.92 9.89 -1.07
CA ASP A 20 6.47 9.62 0.30
C ASP A 20 6.00 8.17 0.49
N VAL A 21 6.19 7.64 1.68
CA VAL A 21 5.44 6.52 2.23
C VAL A 21 4.23 7.07 2.98
N PHE A 22 3.08 7.07 2.32
CA PHE A 22 1.83 7.65 2.82
C PHE A 22 0.95 6.59 3.50
N ILE A 23 0.54 6.83 4.73
CA ILE A 23 -0.26 5.89 5.51
C ILE A 23 -1.74 6.25 5.52
N ILE A 24 -2.60 5.30 5.18
CA ILE A 24 -4.06 5.39 5.40
C ILE A 24 -4.40 4.53 6.61
N MET A 25 -4.68 5.18 7.74
CA MET A 25 -4.93 4.50 9.02
C MET A 25 -6.34 4.78 9.55
N GLY A 26 -6.74 4.01 10.56
CA GLY A 26 -8.04 4.12 11.21
C GLY A 26 -8.57 2.76 11.66
N GLY A 27 -9.61 2.78 12.48
CA GLY A 27 -10.23 1.58 13.06
C GLY A 27 -10.80 0.61 12.02
N SER A 28 -11.16 -0.59 12.47
CA SER A 28 -11.82 -1.58 11.60
C SER A 28 -13.13 -1.01 11.04
N GLY A 29 -13.41 -1.28 9.77
CA GLY A 29 -14.63 -0.84 9.10
C GLY A 29 -14.71 0.64 8.75
N CYS A 30 -13.68 1.47 9.00
CA CYS A 30 -13.70 2.90 8.65
C CYS A 30 -13.62 3.18 7.13
N GLY A 31 -13.45 2.16 6.28
CA GLY A 31 -13.47 2.31 4.83
C GLY A 31 -12.11 2.39 4.15
N LYS A 32 -11.00 2.02 4.81
CA LYS A 32 -9.63 2.03 4.23
C LYS A 32 -9.53 1.26 2.92
N SER A 33 -9.92 -0.01 2.90
CA SER A 33 -9.88 -0.82 1.66
C SER A 33 -10.86 -0.33 0.60
N THR A 34 -11.96 0.34 0.99
CA THR A 34 -12.84 1.01 0.03
C THR A 34 -12.15 2.23 -0.57
N LEU A 35 -11.48 3.05 0.25
CA LEU A 35 -10.70 4.19 -0.25
C LEU A 35 -9.61 3.70 -1.21
N LEU A 36 -8.89 2.64 -0.84
CA LEU A 36 -7.89 2.03 -1.70
C LEU A 36 -8.47 1.65 -3.08
N ARG A 37 -9.64 1.00 -3.12
CA ARG A 37 -10.31 0.64 -4.41
C ARG A 37 -10.63 1.85 -5.26
N HIS A 38 -10.95 2.98 -4.65
CA HIS A 38 -11.15 4.23 -5.38
C HIS A 38 -9.82 4.79 -5.92
N LEU A 39 -8.76 4.80 -5.08
CA LEU A 39 -7.43 5.31 -5.46
C LEU A 39 -6.80 4.52 -6.61
N ILE A 40 -6.90 3.19 -6.59
CA ILE A 40 -6.40 2.32 -7.67
C ILE A 40 -7.32 2.24 -8.90
N GLY A 41 -8.34 3.08 -8.97
CA GLY A 41 -9.21 3.18 -10.14
C GLY A 41 -10.17 2.02 -10.36
N LEU A 42 -10.40 1.14 -9.36
CA LEU A 42 -11.39 0.04 -9.46
C LEU A 42 -12.82 0.53 -9.25
N GLN A 43 -13.01 1.63 -8.54
CA GLN A 43 -14.33 2.16 -8.24
C GLN A 43 -14.36 3.68 -8.38
N LYS A 44 -15.33 4.19 -9.13
CA LYS A 44 -15.53 5.64 -9.26
C LYS A 44 -16.11 6.19 -7.95
N PRO A 45 -15.59 7.33 -7.40
CA PRO A 45 -16.22 7.96 -6.25
C PRO A 45 -17.62 8.47 -6.59
N ALA A 46 -18.56 8.40 -5.63
CA ALA A 46 -19.91 8.92 -5.80
C ALA A 46 -19.92 10.43 -6.04
N GLN A 47 -19.01 11.15 -5.39
CA GLN A 47 -18.78 12.57 -5.56
C GLN A 47 -17.28 12.87 -5.37
N GLY A 48 -16.82 14.00 -5.91
CA GLY A 48 -15.41 14.40 -5.86
C GLY A 48 -14.58 13.77 -6.98
N GLN A 49 -13.27 13.93 -6.88
CA GLN A 49 -12.31 13.53 -7.90
C GLN A 49 -11.09 12.89 -7.27
N ILE A 50 -10.49 11.94 -7.98
CA ILE A 50 -9.18 11.40 -7.69
C ILE A 50 -8.27 11.84 -8.83
N ARG A 51 -7.19 12.51 -8.48
CA ARG A 51 -6.24 13.04 -9.45
C ARG A 51 -4.90 12.33 -9.33
N PHE A 52 -4.31 12.00 -10.45
CA PHE A 52 -2.94 11.52 -10.57
C PHE A 52 -2.16 12.55 -11.40
N GLN A 53 -1.13 13.13 -10.80
CA GLN A 53 -0.35 14.22 -11.42
C GLN A 53 -1.21 15.36 -11.99
N GLY A 54 -2.26 15.74 -11.25
CA GLY A 54 -3.20 16.80 -11.63
C GLY A 54 -4.35 16.40 -12.55
N GLU A 55 -4.28 15.23 -13.20
CA GLU A 55 -5.34 14.72 -14.08
C GLU A 55 -6.35 13.88 -13.31
N SER A 56 -7.66 14.17 -13.49
CA SER A 56 -8.74 13.36 -12.90
C SER A 56 -8.86 12.03 -13.61
N ILE A 57 -8.60 10.93 -12.89
CA ILE A 57 -8.58 9.55 -13.44
C ILE A 57 -9.90 9.18 -14.12
N TRP A 58 -11.02 9.68 -13.60
CA TRP A 58 -12.35 9.30 -14.07
C TRP A 58 -12.92 10.18 -15.18
N ASP A 59 -12.27 11.31 -15.47
CA ASP A 59 -12.65 12.23 -16.56
C ASP A 59 -11.87 11.92 -17.85
N LEU A 60 -10.88 11.03 -17.78
CA LEU A 60 -10.10 10.56 -18.92
C LEU A 60 -10.86 9.49 -19.74
N ASP A 61 -10.55 9.42 -21.03
CA ASP A 61 -10.94 8.28 -21.85
C ASP A 61 -10.32 6.98 -21.33
N SER A 62 -10.86 5.84 -21.77
CA SER A 62 -10.43 4.53 -21.27
C SER A 62 -8.95 4.23 -21.57
N GLN A 63 -8.43 4.69 -22.72
CA GLN A 63 -7.04 4.43 -23.11
C GLN A 63 -6.05 5.18 -22.20
N LYS A 64 -6.26 6.48 -21.99
CA LYS A 64 -5.44 7.29 -21.09
C LYS A 64 -5.53 6.81 -19.65
N ARG A 65 -6.74 6.47 -19.19
CA ARG A 65 -6.93 5.90 -17.86
C ARG A 65 -6.14 4.59 -17.70
N HIS A 66 -6.17 3.68 -18.66
CA HIS A 66 -5.36 2.46 -18.61
C HIS A 66 -3.85 2.75 -18.58
N GLN A 67 -3.39 3.77 -19.29
CA GLN A 67 -1.97 4.18 -19.23
C GLN A 67 -1.57 4.65 -17.83
N ILE A 68 -2.42 5.43 -17.15
CA ILE A 68 -2.17 5.85 -15.76
C ILE A 68 -2.19 4.62 -14.82
N LEU A 69 -3.18 3.73 -14.94
CA LEU A 69 -3.28 2.57 -14.06
C LEU A 69 -2.10 1.58 -14.21
N ARG A 70 -1.43 1.53 -15.35
CA ARG A 70 -0.19 0.75 -15.52
C ARG A 70 1.01 1.31 -14.76
N ARG A 71 0.97 2.59 -14.36
CA ARG A 71 1.98 3.24 -13.52
C ARG A 71 1.73 3.00 -12.03
N MET A 72 0.73 2.17 -11.70
CA MET A 72 0.34 1.81 -10.33
C MET A 72 0.51 0.30 -10.13
N GLY A 73 1.15 -0.09 -9.05
CA GLY A 73 1.24 -1.48 -8.61
C GLY A 73 0.42 -1.69 -7.34
N VAL A 74 -0.12 -2.90 -7.14
CA VAL A 74 -0.96 -3.21 -5.97
C VAL A 74 -0.52 -4.50 -5.31
N LEU A 75 -0.22 -4.45 -4.02
CA LEU A 75 -0.05 -5.59 -3.14
C LEU A 75 -1.29 -5.74 -2.26
N TYR A 76 -2.08 -6.77 -2.48
CA TYR A 76 -3.23 -7.11 -1.64
C TYR A 76 -2.80 -7.89 -0.39
N GLN A 77 -3.63 -7.87 0.64
CA GLN A 77 -3.38 -8.45 1.96
C GLN A 77 -2.82 -9.87 1.94
N SER A 78 -3.30 -10.75 1.06
CA SER A 78 -2.84 -12.14 0.92
C SER A 78 -1.77 -12.34 -0.17
N GLY A 79 -1.19 -11.25 -0.72
CA GLY A 79 -0.32 -11.31 -1.90
C GLY A 79 -1.08 -11.54 -3.20
N ALA A 80 -2.27 -12.12 -3.16
CA ALA A 80 -3.17 -12.43 -4.28
C ALA A 80 -2.47 -13.14 -5.48
N LEU A 81 -1.52 -14.03 -5.18
CA LEU A 81 -0.84 -14.82 -6.19
C LEU A 81 -1.78 -15.86 -6.82
N TRP A 82 -1.60 -16.11 -8.11
CA TRP A 82 -2.24 -17.22 -8.79
C TRP A 82 -1.63 -18.54 -8.31
N THR A 83 -2.43 -19.36 -7.61
CA THR A 83 -1.97 -20.55 -6.91
C THR A 83 -1.48 -21.67 -7.82
N HIS A 84 -1.94 -21.67 -9.09
CA HIS A 84 -1.54 -22.64 -10.12
C HIS A 84 -0.37 -22.18 -10.99
N MET A 85 0.19 -21.02 -10.69
CA MET A 85 1.38 -20.44 -11.33
C MET A 85 2.56 -20.45 -10.36
N THR A 86 3.76 -20.67 -10.86
CA THR A 86 5.00 -20.47 -10.12
C THR A 86 5.19 -19.02 -9.74
N LEU A 87 6.16 -18.70 -8.89
CA LEU A 87 6.49 -17.31 -8.56
C LEU A 87 6.96 -16.54 -9.79
N ALA A 88 7.79 -17.19 -10.63
CA ALA A 88 8.23 -16.57 -11.89
C ALA A 88 7.05 -16.25 -12.82
N GLU A 89 6.14 -17.17 -13.00
CA GLU A 89 4.94 -16.96 -13.84
C GLU A 89 4.04 -15.85 -13.29
N ASN A 90 3.86 -15.78 -11.96
CA ASN A 90 3.11 -14.70 -11.31
C ASN A 90 3.72 -13.33 -11.60
N VAL A 91 5.05 -13.19 -11.49
CA VAL A 91 5.76 -11.93 -11.73
C VAL A 91 5.84 -11.60 -13.22
N ALA A 92 5.93 -12.62 -14.09
CA ALA A 92 5.97 -12.46 -15.54
C ALA A 92 4.63 -11.99 -16.13
N LEU A 93 3.51 -12.32 -15.51
CA LEU A 93 2.17 -12.10 -16.07
C LEU A 93 1.88 -10.64 -16.49
N PRO A 94 2.17 -9.61 -15.66
CA PRO A 94 2.01 -8.22 -16.09
C PRO A 94 2.93 -7.85 -17.25
N LEU A 95 4.19 -8.33 -17.25
CA LEU A 95 5.15 -8.07 -18.32
C LEU A 95 4.68 -8.66 -19.67
N GLN A 96 4.21 -9.91 -19.66
CA GLN A 96 3.65 -10.59 -20.84
C GLN A 96 2.40 -9.89 -21.37
N THR A 97 1.61 -9.29 -20.46
CA THR A 97 0.32 -8.68 -20.82
C THR A 97 0.48 -7.27 -21.38
N TYR A 98 1.46 -6.51 -20.84
CA TYR A 98 1.51 -5.06 -21.07
C TYR A 98 2.79 -4.58 -21.76
N THR A 99 3.72 -5.47 -22.09
CA THR A 99 4.95 -5.11 -22.80
C THR A 99 5.14 -5.93 -24.07
N SER A 100 6.10 -5.52 -24.90
CA SER A 100 6.54 -6.26 -26.09
C SER A 100 7.86 -6.98 -25.88
N LEU A 101 8.27 -7.20 -24.62
CA LEU A 101 9.51 -7.87 -24.26
C LEU A 101 9.51 -9.34 -24.71
N THR A 102 10.66 -9.82 -25.11
CA THR A 102 10.88 -11.24 -25.43
C THR A 102 10.83 -12.10 -24.16
N ALA A 103 10.62 -13.40 -24.31
CA ALA A 103 10.61 -14.33 -23.19
C ALA A 103 11.93 -14.32 -22.38
N GLY A 104 13.09 -14.10 -23.06
CA GLY A 104 14.38 -13.97 -22.40
C GLY A 104 14.46 -12.73 -21.51
N GLU A 105 14.11 -11.56 -22.07
CA GLU A 105 14.07 -10.28 -21.32
C GLU A 105 13.12 -10.35 -20.13
N ILE A 106 11.93 -10.95 -20.30
CA ILE A 106 10.99 -11.17 -19.21
C ILE A 106 11.61 -12.05 -18.13
N GLY A 107 12.29 -13.15 -18.50
CA GLY A 107 12.96 -14.05 -17.56
C GLY A 107 14.02 -13.34 -16.71
N GLU A 108 14.84 -12.48 -17.32
CA GLU A 108 15.86 -11.68 -16.63
C GLU A 108 15.22 -10.68 -15.65
N LEU A 109 14.18 -9.95 -16.09
CA LEU A 109 13.45 -9.02 -15.23
C LEU A 109 12.76 -9.73 -14.06
N VAL A 110 12.14 -10.87 -14.29
CA VAL A 110 11.49 -11.68 -13.25
C VAL A 110 12.50 -12.11 -12.20
N SER A 111 13.66 -12.66 -12.62
CA SER A 111 14.72 -13.05 -11.70
C SER A 111 15.24 -11.87 -10.89
N PHE A 112 15.41 -10.71 -11.54
CA PHE A 112 15.79 -9.47 -10.87
C PHE A 112 14.74 -9.01 -9.82
N LYS A 113 13.45 -8.96 -10.20
CA LYS A 113 12.38 -8.55 -9.27
C LYS A 113 12.23 -9.51 -8.08
N LEU A 114 12.36 -10.81 -8.29
CA LEU A 114 12.37 -11.79 -7.20
C LEU A 114 13.61 -11.65 -6.31
N ALA A 115 14.76 -11.33 -6.87
CA ALA A 115 15.98 -11.08 -6.09
C ALA A 115 15.84 -9.82 -5.22
N LEU A 116 15.25 -8.74 -5.71
CA LEU A 116 14.98 -7.50 -4.96
C LEU A 116 14.18 -7.76 -3.66
N VAL A 117 13.24 -8.70 -3.71
CA VAL A 117 12.43 -9.05 -2.53
C VAL A 117 13.01 -10.24 -1.73
N GLY A 118 14.28 -10.62 -1.99
CA GLY A 118 14.96 -11.71 -1.28
C GLY A 118 14.42 -13.11 -1.60
N LEU A 119 13.90 -13.31 -2.83
CA LEU A 119 13.38 -14.59 -3.33
C LEU A 119 14.17 -15.17 -4.49
N LYS A 120 15.47 -14.81 -4.61
CA LYS A 120 16.37 -15.40 -5.60
C LYS A 120 16.46 -16.92 -5.37
N GLY A 121 16.27 -17.71 -6.44
CA GLY A 121 16.28 -19.18 -6.40
C GLY A 121 14.93 -19.82 -6.09
N PHE A 122 13.87 -19.01 -5.88
CA PHE A 122 12.50 -19.49 -5.65
C PHE A 122 11.59 -19.36 -6.87
N GLU A 123 12.14 -19.06 -8.05
CA GLU A 123 11.41 -18.78 -9.28
C GLU A 123 10.43 -19.90 -9.67
N ALA A 124 10.85 -21.16 -9.50
CA ALA A 124 10.07 -22.34 -9.87
C ALA A 124 9.09 -22.83 -8.79
N TYR A 125 9.08 -22.22 -7.60
CA TYR A 125 8.19 -22.61 -6.51
C TYR A 125 6.77 -22.09 -6.75
N TYR A 126 5.79 -22.87 -6.29
CA TYR A 126 4.38 -22.44 -6.24
C TYR A 126 4.09 -21.71 -4.92
N PRO A 127 3.05 -20.84 -4.88
CA PRO A 127 2.66 -20.15 -3.65
C PRO A 127 2.40 -21.09 -2.47
N SER A 128 1.89 -22.30 -2.71
CA SER A 128 1.63 -23.30 -1.65
C SER A 128 2.88 -23.90 -1.02
N GLU A 129 4.05 -23.75 -1.63
CA GLU A 129 5.31 -24.32 -1.19
C GLU A 129 6.17 -23.36 -0.35
N ILE A 130 5.69 -22.14 -0.14
CA ILE A 130 6.43 -21.06 0.54
C ILE A 130 5.62 -20.47 1.70
N SER A 131 6.31 -19.80 2.64
CA SER A 131 5.67 -19.15 3.78
C SER A 131 4.79 -17.96 3.36
N GLY A 132 3.85 -17.56 4.24
CA GLY A 132 2.99 -16.39 4.00
C GLY A 132 3.78 -15.10 3.78
N GLY A 133 4.89 -14.89 4.51
CA GLY A 133 5.79 -13.75 4.29
C GLY A 133 6.48 -13.80 2.92
N MET A 134 6.88 -15.00 2.46
CA MET A 134 7.43 -15.16 1.10
C MET A 134 6.36 -14.90 0.03
N GLN A 135 5.10 -15.34 0.26
CA GLN A 135 3.99 -15.05 -0.66
C GLN A 135 3.75 -13.55 -0.80
N LYS A 136 3.79 -12.79 0.30
CA LYS A 136 3.65 -11.32 0.26
C LYS A 136 4.80 -10.68 -0.50
N ARG A 137 6.05 -11.10 -0.26
CA ARG A 137 7.22 -10.60 -1.02
C ARG A 137 7.14 -10.95 -2.51
N ALA A 138 6.67 -12.13 -2.89
CA ALA A 138 6.41 -12.46 -4.29
C ALA A 138 5.28 -11.61 -4.90
N GLY A 139 4.20 -11.35 -4.14
CA GLY A 139 3.15 -10.41 -4.51
C GLY A 139 3.68 -9.00 -4.75
N LEU A 140 4.62 -8.56 -3.91
CA LEU A 140 5.32 -7.28 -4.07
C LEU A 140 6.17 -7.27 -5.35
N ALA A 141 6.97 -8.32 -5.61
CA ALA A 141 7.73 -8.45 -6.86
C ALA A 141 6.82 -8.34 -8.10
N ARG A 142 5.64 -8.97 -8.05
CA ARG A 142 4.65 -8.85 -9.13
C ARG A 142 4.08 -7.43 -9.24
N ALA A 143 3.76 -6.78 -8.11
CA ALA A 143 3.27 -5.40 -8.11
C ALA A 143 4.29 -4.42 -8.73
N MET A 144 5.58 -4.69 -8.56
CA MET A 144 6.69 -3.90 -9.09
C MET A 144 7.14 -4.29 -10.51
N SER A 145 6.55 -5.31 -11.14
CA SER A 145 7.07 -5.86 -12.40
C SER A 145 7.11 -4.86 -13.56
N LEU A 146 6.19 -3.89 -13.59
CA LEU A 146 6.11 -2.83 -14.61
C LEU A 146 6.81 -1.52 -14.20
N ASP A 147 7.66 -1.52 -13.17
CA ASP A 147 8.32 -0.32 -12.62
C ASP A 147 7.33 0.82 -12.35
N PRO A 148 6.30 0.60 -11.51
CA PRO A 148 5.28 1.59 -11.24
C PRO A 148 5.84 2.79 -10.47
N GLU A 149 5.28 3.99 -10.72
CA GLU A 149 5.61 5.20 -9.97
C GLU A 149 4.90 5.26 -8.62
N LEU A 150 3.83 4.47 -8.46
CA LEU A 150 2.99 4.45 -7.26
C LEU A 150 2.63 3.01 -6.89
N LEU A 151 2.97 2.61 -5.68
CA LEU A 151 2.63 1.32 -5.10
C LEU A 151 1.55 1.48 -4.03
N PHE A 152 0.56 0.59 -4.05
CA PHE A 152 -0.49 0.51 -3.03
C PHE A 152 -0.39 -0.81 -2.29
N PHE A 153 -0.38 -0.76 -0.97
CA PHE A 153 -0.32 -1.93 -0.11
C PHE A 153 -1.55 -1.98 0.81
N ASP A 154 -2.31 -3.07 0.73
CA ASP A 154 -3.49 -3.32 1.57
C ASP A 154 -3.11 -4.29 2.67
N GLU A 155 -2.91 -3.78 3.90
CA GLU A 155 -2.54 -4.54 5.10
C GLU A 155 -1.33 -5.47 4.86
N PRO A 156 -0.17 -4.94 4.44
CA PRO A 156 0.95 -5.77 3.98
C PRO A 156 1.54 -6.66 5.08
N SER A 157 1.58 -6.19 6.33
CA SER A 157 2.12 -6.92 7.49
C SER A 157 1.09 -7.84 8.17
N ALA A 158 -0.21 -7.74 7.82
CA ALA A 158 -1.26 -8.51 8.49
C ALA A 158 -1.01 -10.03 8.43
N GLY A 159 -1.06 -10.69 9.60
CA GLY A 159 -0.85 -12.14 9.73
C GLY A 159 0.60 -12.59 9.64
N LEU A 160 1.56 -11.69 9.59
CA LEU A 160 2.97 -11.99 9.75
C LEU A 160 3.37 -12.00 11.22
N ASP A 161 4.41 -12.77 11.56
CA ASP A 161 5.09 -12.63 12.85
C ASP A 161 5.84 -11.28 12.90
N PRO A 162 6.14 -10.76 14.10
CA PRO A 162 6.76 -9.44 14.24
C PRO A 162 8.09 -9.26 13.50
N VAL A 163 8.90 -10.33 13.40
CA VAL A 163 10.19 -10.28 12.70
C VAL A 163 9.98 -10.18 11.19
N SER A 164 9.04 -10.95 10.66
CA SER A 164 8.67 -10.92 9.23
C SER A 164 8.01 -9.61 8.84
N ALA A 165 7.17 -9.04 9.72
CA ALA A 165 6.56 -7.73 9.52
C ALA A 165 7.63 -6.63 9.41
N ARG A 166 8.55 -6.58 10.38
CA ARG A 166 9.65 -5.62 10.39
C ARG A 166 10.53 -5.71 9.12
N ARG A 167 10.87 -6.93 8.68
CA ARG A 167 11.63 -7.14 7.43
C ARG A 167 10.89 -6.63 6.21
N LEU A 168 9.56 -6.72 6.21
CA LEU A 168 8.74 -6.18 5.12
C LEU A 168 8.74 -4.64 5.17
N ASP A 169 8.68 -4.04 6.35
CA ASP A 169 8.77 -2.59 6.54
C ASP A 169 10.14 -2.05 6.08
N GLU A 170 11.25 -2.73 6.46
CA GLU A 170 12.60 -2.41 5.98
C GLU A 170 12.69 -2.48 4.44
N LEU A 171 12.11 -3.52 3.83
CA LEU A 171 12.05 -3.65 2.37
C LEU A 171 11.22 -2.53 1.72
N ILE A 172 10.12 -2.11 2.33
CA ILE A 172 9.29 -0.99 1.84
C ILE A 172 10.12 0.30 1.78
N LEU A 173 10.86 0.61 2.85
CA LEU A 173 11.75 1.78 2.89
C LEU A 173 12.86 1.69 1.85
N GLU A 174 13.55 0.53 1.75
CA GLU A 174 14.59 0.32 0.75
C GLU A 174 14.08 0.54 -0.68
N LEU A 175 12.86 0.10 -0.98
CA LEU A 175 12.24 0.27 -2.29
C LEU A 175 11.84 1.73 -2.56
N SER A 176 11.28 2.42 -1.55
CA SER A 176 10.95 3.85 -1.66
C SER A 176 12.20 4.67 -1.98
N ASP A 177 13.26 4.49 -1.17
CA ASP A 177 14.50 5.25 -1.30
C ASP A 177 15.26 4.92 -2.59
N SER A 178 15.36 3.62 -2.97
CA SER A 178 16.18 3.19 -4.10
C SER A 178 15.53 3.42 -5.46
N LEU A 179 14.20 3.41 -5.52
CA LEU A 179 13.44 3.49 -6.78
C LEU A 179 12.70 4.82 -6.95
N ASP A 180 12.80 5.74 -5.98
CA ASP A 180 12.03 7.01 -5.95
C ASP A 180 10.53 6.77 -6.17
N THR A 181 10.02 5.66 -5.58
CA THR A 181 8.65 5.19 -5.76
C THR A 181 7.78 5.69 -4.62
N THR A 182 6.66 6.32 -4.95
CA THR A 182 5.64 6.69 -3.96
C THR A 182 4.90 5.46 -3.47
N ILE A 183 4.74 5.30 -2.16
CA ILE A 183 4.09 4.13 -1.57
C ILE A 183 2.90 4.57 -0.71
N VAL A 184 1.74 3.94 -0.92
CA VAL A 184 0.54 4.15 -0.11
C VAL A 184 0.24 2.87 0.64
N VAL A 185 0.30 2.92 1.97
CA VAL A 185 0.07 1.76 2.83
C VAL A 185 -1.24 1.92 3.59
N VAL A 186 -2.16 1.01 3.37
CA VAL A 186 -3.36 0.88 4.21
C VAL A 186 -3.03 -0.09 5.33
N THR A 187 -3.02 0.38 6.57
CA THR A 187 -2.73 -0.49 7.72
C THR A 187 -3.33 0.04 9.03
N HIS A 188 -3.43 -0.83 10.01
CA HIS A 188 -3.75 -0.51 11.41
C HIS A 188 -2.64 -0.97 12.36
N GLU A 189 -1.52 -1.48 11.83
CA GLU A 189 -0.37 -1.94 12.61
C GLU A 189 0.51 -0.76 13.01
N LEU A 190 0.46 -0.37 14.29
CA LEU A 190 1.17 0.83 14.79
C LEU A 190 2.67 0.76 14.58
N ALA A 191 3.28 -0.43 14.75
CA ALA A 191 4.72 -0.60 14.55
C ALA A 191 5.14 -0.17 13.14
N SER A 192 4.40 -0.62 12.11
CA SER A 192 4.63 -0.21 10.72
C SER A 192 4.33 1.26 10.50
N ILE A 193 3.19 1.77 11.03
CA ILE A 193 2.79 3.18 10.90
C ILE A 193 3.92 4.13 11.33
N PHE A 194 4.48 3.88 12.51
CA PHE A 194 5.55 4.74 13.06
C PHE A 194 6.91 4.49 12.42
N ALA A 195 7.17 3.27 11.94
CA ALA A 195 8.46 2.91 11.35
C ALA A 195 8.65 3.46 9.94
N ILE A 196 7.57 3.49 9.12
CA ILE A 196 7.72 3.78 7.69
C ILE A 196 6.94 5.00 7.20
N GLY A 197 6.02 5.58 8.00
CA GLY A 197 5.14 6.65 7.53
C GLY A 197 5.78 8.03 7.52
N ASP A 198 5.86 8.66 6.34
CA ASP A 198 6.26 10.06 6.18
C ASP A 198 5.09 11.01 6.41
N ASP A 199 3.92 10.64 5.88
CA ASP A 199 2.67 11.38 6.02
C ASP A 199 1.50 10.41 6.16
N SER A 200 0.35 10.87 6.64
CA SER A 200 -0.78 9.98 6.89
C SER A 200 -2.13 10.68 6.90
N VAL A 201 -3.19 9.87 6.80
CA VAL A 201 -4.56 10.27 7.10
C VAL A 201 -5.23 9.27 8.05
N PHE A 202 -5.97 9.80 9.04
CA PHE A 202 -6.78 9.00 9.94
C PHE A 202 -8.26 9.08 9.54
N LEU A 203 -8.83 7.92 9.22
CA LEU A 203 -10.25 7.77 8.87
C LEU A 203 -11.08 7.36 10.08
N ASP A 204 -12.07 8.16 10.44
CA ASP A 204 -12.97 7.87 11.54
C ASP A 204 -14.25 7.17 11.04
N PRO A 205 -14.64 6.02 11.63
CA PRO A 205 -15.85 5.29 11.23
C PRO A 205 -17.15 5.93 11.70
N VAL A 206 -17.10 6.78 12.73
CA VAL A 206 -18.30 7.37 13.36
C VAL A 206 -18.74 8.61 12.60
N CYS A 207 -17.87 9.62 12.48
CA CYS A 207 -18.18 10.82 11.71
C CYS A 207 -18.01 10.63 10.20
N LYS A 208 -17.43 9.51 9.76
CA LYS A 208 -17.21 9.14 8.36
C LYS A 208 -16.43 10.19 7.59
N ARG A 209 -15.34 10.67 8.19
CA ARG A 209 -14.47 11.72 7.66
C ARG A 209 -13.02 11.43 8.01
N MET A 210 -12.12 12.07 7.31
CA MET A 210 -10.75 12.26 7.76
C MET A 210 -10.76 13.25 8.93
N ILE A 211 -10.17 12.87 10.08
CA ILE A 211 -10.15 13.73 11.28
C ILE A 211 -8.72 14.14 11.69
N ALA A 212 -7.70 13.53 11.13
CA ALA A 212 -6.31 13.92 11.31
C ALA A 212 -5.50 13.57 10.06
N GLY A 213 -4.39 14.27 9.86
CA GLY A 213 -3.39 14.02 8.83
C GLY A 213 -2.07 14.65 9.21
N GLY A 214 -0.97 14.14 8.65
CA GLY A 214 0.39 14.54 8.94
C GLY A 214 1.29 13.36 9.28
N ASN A 215 2.55 13.63 9.61
CA ASN A 215 3.50 12.60 10.03
C ASN A 215 2.99 11.85 11.28
N PRO A 216 2.94 10.50 11.27
CA PRO A 216 2.37 9.72 12.38
C PRO A 216 3.03 9.99 13.73
N ASN A 217 4.35 10.18 13.77
CA ASN A 217 5.09 10.47 15.01
C ASN A 217 4.74 11.86 15.55
N GLU A 218 4.57 12.85 14.69
CA GLU A 218 4.13 14.20 15.07
C GLU A 218 2.66 14.18 15.53
N LEU A 219 1.79 13.43 14.85
CA LEU A 219 0.40 13.27 15.25
C LEU A 219 0.27 12.67 16.66
N LEU A 220 1.09 11.67 17.01
CA LEU A 220 1.11 11.10 18.36
C LEU A 220 1.43 12.16 19.41
N ALA A 221 2.36 13.07 19.12
CA ALA A 221 2.78 14.11 20.04
C ALA A 221 1.81 15.28 20.17
N THR A 222 1.11 15.63 19.07
CA THR A 222 0.36 16.89 18.95
C THR A 222 -1.14 16.75 18.91
N THR A 223 -1.67 15.53 18.65
CA THR A 223 -3.14 15.36 18.49
C THR A 223 -3.91 15.65 19.77
N GLU A 224 -4.95 16.46 19.65
CA GLU A 224 -5.92 16.73 20.71
C GLU A 224 -7.18 15.85 20.59
N ASP A 225 -7.41 15.23 19.42
CA ASP A 225 -8.57 14.35 19.22
C ASP A 225 -8.40 13.03 19.99
N PRO A 226 -9.28 12.73 20.96
CA PRO A 226 -9.12 11.53 21.79
C PRO A 226 -9.18 10.23 20.99
N ARG A 227 -9.90 10.17 19.88
CA ARG A 227 -10.02 8.97 19.04
C ARG A 227 -8.71 8.68 18.31
N VAL A 228 -8.04 9.72 17.80
CA VAL A 228 -6.71 9.59 17.16
C VAL A 228 -5.69 9.16 18.19
N ARG A 229 -5.70 9.79 19.37
CA ARG A 229 -4.80 9.45 20.48
C ARG A 229 -5.01 8.00 20.93
N GLU A 230 -6.26 7.60 21.20
CA GLU A 230 -6.62 6.23 21.59
C GLU A 230 -6.11 5.20 20.55
N PHE A 231 -6.29 5.49 19.27
CA PHE A 231 -5.80 4.61 18.21
C PHE A 231 -4.26 4.53 18.23
N LEU A 232 -3.56 5.66 18.26
CA LEU A 232 -2.09 5.70 18.18
C LEU A 232 -1.40 5.17 19.44
N THR A 233 -2.09 5.11 20.59
CA THR A 233 -1.59 4.55 21.86
C THR A 233 -2.13 3.16 22.19
N ARG A 234 -2.93 2.54 21.32
CA ARG A 234 -3.68 1.28 21.58
C ARG A 234 -4.56 1.33 22.83
N GLY A 235 -5.05 2.52 23.17
CA GLY A 235 -5.86 2.73 24.38
C GLY A 235 -5.04 2.84 25.67
N ASP A 236 -3.73 2.74 25.64
CA ASP A 236 -2.88 3.02 26.80
C ASP A 236 -2.80 4.53 27.02
N SER A 237 -3.45 5.00 28.09
CA SER A 237 -3.50 6.41 28.46
C SER A 237 -2.18 6.94 29.08
N GLU A 238 -1.14 6.13 29.16
CA GLU A 238 0.17 6.45 29.79
C GLU A 238 1.36 6.23 28.85
N VAL A 239 1.29 6.63 27.59
CA VAL A 239 2.51 6.74 26.78
C VAL A 239 3.08 8.14 26.96
N ASP A 240 4.08 8.25 27.86
CA ASP A 240 4.90 9.46 28.03
C ASP A 240 5.60 9.77 26.69
N PRO A 241 5.39 10.96 26.11
CA PRO A 241 6.01 11.35 24.83
C PRO A 241 7.54 11.39 24.86
N SER A 242 8.16 11.28 26.03
CA SER A 242 9.62 11.37 26.21
C SER A 242 10.40 10.13 25.75
N HIS A 243 9.75 9.03 25.38
CA HIS A 243 10.39 7.78 24.93
C HIS A 243 10.45 7.60 23.40
N ALA A 244 9.91 8.52 22.63
CA ALA A 244 9.89 8.44 21.16
C ALA A 244 11.16 9.01 20.47
N ILE A 245 12.13 9.51 21.25
CA ILE A 245 13.38 10.06 20.70
C ILE A 245 14.56 9.45 21.47
N LYS A 246 14.95 8.26 21.11
CA LYS A 246 16.33 7.75 21.34
C LYS A 246 16.60 6.52 20.47
N ASP A 247 17.59 6.71 19.65
CA ASP A 247 18.49 5.89 18.85
C ASP A 247 18.12 5.72 17.39
#